data_0466f13836470e24ec75c96af1eaa2f2
#
_entry.id   0466f13836470e24ec75c96af1eaa2f2
#
_cell.length_a   1.000
_cell.length_b   1.000
_cell.length_c   1.000
_cell.angle_alpha   90.00
_cell.angle_beta   90.00
_cell.angle_gamma   90.00
#
_symmetry.space_group_name_H-M   'P 1'
#
loop_
_entity.id
_entity.type
_entity.pdbx_description
1 polymer ?
#
loop_
_entity_poly.entity_id
_entity_poly.type
_entity_poly.pdbx_seq_one_letter_code
_entity_poly.pdbx_strand_id
1 'polypeptide(L)'
;MSHDQSDSSIGSNDVPLPLENKSGSVTARKALMYELFVLGELMDGPHYGYLLRDILGRLLGPFRHISWGVLYPLIRRLEREGFIVPDEKTDAGRSESIQGNQQRKQYRITETGQRRFLALMLETGDYTADYPELFLIKLNNLDHLTHEQQLVLLWHYREYLQVEKKYLQEGQRDISDGTRFIPEDQRAHVFDVISFRLSGIQAEIDWVARKIARLESEKE
;
A
#
# COMPACT_ATOMS: atom_id res chain seq x y z
N MET A 1 13.80 -56.76 -44.47
CA MET A 1 12.37 -56.53 -44.26
C MET A 1 12.25 -55.51 -43.16
N SER A 2 11.88 -54.36 -43.53
CA SER A 2 12.09 -53.07 -42.82
C SER A 2 11.11 -52.84 -41.70
N HIS A 3 11.64 -52.48 -40.53
CA HIS A 3 10.88 -51.87 -39.43
C HIS A 3 10.89 -50.37 -39.63
N ASP A 4 9.72 -49.81 -39.74
CA ASP A 4 9.49 -48.38 -39.66
C ASP A 4 8.96 -48.06 -38.24
N GLN A 5 9.74 -47.31 -37.45
CA GLN A 5 9.34 -46.76 -36.19
C GLN A 5 9.14 -45.26 -36.36
N SER A 6 7.88 -44.85 -36.41
CA SER A 6 7.49 -43.44 -36.36
C SER A 6 7.49 -42.95 -34.92
N ASP A 7 8.52 -42.21 -34.60
CA ASP A 7 8.72 -41.49 -33.34
C ASP A 7 7.95 -40.15 -33.41
N SER A 8 6.88 -40.04 -32.63
CA SER A 8 6.15 -38.77 -32.48
C SER A 8 6.51 -38.10 -31.16
N SER A 9 7.58 -37.30 -31.20
CA SER A 9 7.96 -36.40 -30.13
C SER A 9 6.97 -35.23 -30.05
N ILE A 10 6.15 -35.24 -29.00
CA ILE A 10 5.33 -34.10 -28.59
C ILE A 10 6.24 -33.09 -27.92
N GLY A 11 6.53 -32.00 -28.62
CA GLY A 11 7.27 -30.87 -28.10
C GLY A 11 6.49 -30.14 -27.02
N SER A 12 6.99 -30.20 -25.79
CA SER A 12 6.58 -29.31 -24.71
C SER A 12 7.02 -27.89 -25.01
N ASN A 13 6.07 -27.02 -25.36
CA ASN A 13 6.29 -25.58 -25.39
C ASN A 13 6.34 -25.05 -23.95
N ASP A 14 7.47 -25.22 -23.28
CA ASP A 14 7.83 -24.42 -22.11
C ASP A 14 8.19 -23.02 -22.60
N VAL A 15 7.23 -22.10 -22.55
CA VAL A 15 7.47 -20.67 -22.66
C VAL A 15 7.97 -20.21 -21.29
N PRO A 16 9.25 -19.83 -21.15
CA PRO A 16 9.72 -19.26 -19.89
C PRO A 16 9.03 -17.91 -19.69
N LEU A 17 8.18 -17.80 -18.67
CA LEU A 17 7.71 -16.50 -18.18
C LEU A 17 8.93 -15.66 -17.78
N PRO A 18 9.07 -14.41 -18.26
CA PRO A 18 10.17 -13.56 -17.86
C PRO A 18 10.05 -13.32 -16.34
N LEU A 19 11.04 -13.79 -15.61
CA LEU A 19 11.27 -13.41 -14.21
C LEU A 19 11.77 -11.97 -14.18
N GLU A 20 10.86 -11.03 -14.41
CA GLU A 20 11.15 -9.63 -14.18
C GLU A 20 11.55 -9.42 -12.72
N ASN A 21 12.57 -8.61 -12.53
CA ASN A 21 13.24 -8.31 -11.26
C ASN A 21 12.29 -7.56 -10.29
N LYS A 22 11.28 -8.28 -9.74
CA LYS A 22 10.19 -7.75 -8.91
C LYS A 22 10.66 -7.19 -7.56
N SER A 23 11.88 -7.55 -7.14
CA SER A 23 12.44 -7.15 -5.84
C SER A 23 12.73 -5.63 -5.77
N GLY A 24 13.30 -5.02 -6.81
CA GLY A 24 13.56 -3.58 -6.87
C GLY A 24 12.27 -2.75 -6.88
N SER A 25 11.24 -3.24 -7.56
CA SER A 25 9.92 -2.59 -7.64
C SER A 25 9.19 -2.56 -6.28
N VAL A 26 9.26 -3.63 -5.49
CA VAL A 26 8.63 -3.71 -4.14
C VAL A 26 9.31 -2.75 -3.16
N THR A 27 10.64 -2.67 -3.18
CA THR A 27 11.39 -1.76 -2.30
C THR A 27 11.11 -0.30 -2.65
N ALA A 28 11.05 0.03 -3.94
CA ALA A 28 10.73 1.38 -4.40
C ALA A 28 9.31 1.81 -3.99
N ARG A 29 8.31 0.92 -4.14
CA ARG A 29 6.92 1.20 -3.72
C ARG A 29 6.80 1.42 -2.22
N LYS A 30 7.43 0.58 -1.40
CA LYS A 30 7.46 0.79 0.06
C LYS A 30 8.10 2.13 0.42
N ALA A 31 9.14 2.54 -0.29
CA ALA A 31 9.76 3.85 -0.07
C ALA A 31 8.80 5.00 -0.39
N LEU A 32 8.01 4.89 -1.48
CA LEU A 32 6.98 5.88 -1.82
C LEU A 32 5.83 5.90 -0.81
N MET A 33 5.41 4.74 -0.32
CA MET A 33 4.39 4.63 0.72
C MET A 33 4.82 5.32 2.02
N TYR A 34 6.06 5.10 2.46
CA TYR A 34 6.59 5.78 3.64
C TYR A 34 6.85 7.27 3.42
N GLU A 35 7.22 7.68 2.19
CA GLU A 35 7.32 9.08 1.80
C GLU A 35 5.96 9.78 1.93
N LEU A 36 4.91 9.18 1.35
CA LEU A 36 3.54 9.68 1.49
C LEU A 36 3.12 9.82 2.94
N PHE A 37 3.41 8.81 3.77
CA PHE A 37 3.11 8.86 5.20
C PHE A 37 3.80 10.04 5.89
N VAL A 38 5.13 10.17 5.73
CA VAL A 38 5.90 11.25 6.39
C VAL A 38 5.41 12.63 5.96
N LEU A 39 5.17 12.81 4.67
CA LEU A 39 4.67 14.09 4.16
C LEU A 39 3.25 14.37 4.67
N GLY A 40 2.39 13.36 4.74
CA GLY A 40 1.03 13.50 5.26
C GLY A 40 0.98 13.94 6.72
N GLU A 41 1.74 13.27 7.59
CA GLU A 41 1.81 13.66 9.01
C GLU A 41 2.32 15.10 9.19
N LEU A 42 3.22 15.55 8.30
CA LEU A 42 3.74 16.91 8.34
C LEU A 42 2.79 17.95 7.71
N MET A 43 1.71 17.53 7.06
CA MET A 43 0.62 18.44 6.67
C MET A 43 -0.14 18.97 7.89
N ASP A 44 -0.29 18.17 8.93
CA ASP A 44 -0.98 18.55 10.18
C ASP A 44 -0.12 19.44 11.08
N GLY A 45 1.18 19.50 10.81
CA GLY A 45 2.10 20.34 11.56
C GLY A 45 3.50 19.74 11.73
N PRO A 46 4.39 20.46 12.43
CA PRO A 46 5.73 19.97 12.66
C PRO A 46 5.77 18.77 13.60
N HIS A 47 6.52 17.71 13.22
CA HIS A 47 6.68 16.49 14.01
C HIS A 47 8.15 16.11 14.23
N TYR A 48 8.40 15.47 15.36
CA TYR A 48 9.70 14.85 15.66
C TYR A 48 9.84 13.53 14.89
N GLY A 49 11.05 13.22 14.41
CA GLY A 49 11.30 11.98 13.67
C GLY A 49 10.91 10.70 14.44
N TYR A 50 11.08 10.68 15.76
CA TYR A 50 10.67 9.52 16.57
C TYR A 50 9.15 9.35 16.65
N LEU A 51 8.41 10.46 16.65
CA LEU A 51 6.93 10.44 16.68
C LEU A 51 6.36 9.87 15.37
N LEU A 52 6.93 10.27 14.23
CA LEU A 52 6.54 9.71 12.92
C LEU A 52 6.64 8.19 12.90
N ARG A 53 7.69 7.60 13.49
CA ARG A 53 7.81 6.14 13.59
C ARG A 53 6.70 5.50 14.43
N ASP A 54 6.40 6.13 15.57
CA ASP A 54 5.37 5.63 16.49
C ASP A 54 3.97 5.68 15.86
N ILE A 55 3.63 6.78 15.20
CA ILE A 55 2.34 6.94 14.51
C ILE A 55 2.20 5.90 13.39
N LEU A 56 3.23 5.74 12.55
CA LEU A 56 3.20 4.75 11.47
C LEU A 56 3.04 3.32 12.00
N GLY A 57 3.71 3.00 13.11
CA GLY A 57 3.54 1.71 13.77
C GLY A 57 2.11 1.48 14.28
N ARG A 58 1.43 2.51 14.78
CA ARG A 58 0.03 2.43 15.20
C ARG A 58 -0.92 2.28 14.00
N LEU A 59 -0.66 2.99 12.91
CA LEU A 59 -1.47 2.92 11.69
C LEU A 59 -1.42 1.55 11.03
N LEU A 60 -0.23 0.96 10.90
CA LEU A 60 -0.02 -0.33 10.25
C LEU A 60 -0.22 -1.54 11.17
N GLY A 61 -0.42 -1.29 12.46
CA GLY A 61 -0.70 -2.32 13.46
C GLY A 61 0.53 -2.89 14.18
N PRO A 62 0.30 -3.69 15.25
CA PRO A 62 1.34 -4.05 16.22
C PRO A 62 2.41 -4.99 15.69
N PHE A 63 2.16 -5.67 14.56
CA PHE A 63 3.09 -6.62 13.96
C PHE A 63 3.98 -6.02 12.86
N ARG A 64 3.75 -4.74 12.51
CA ARG A 64 4.54 -3.99 11.53
C ARG A 64 5.52 -3.07 12.24
N HIS A 65 6.78 -3.47 12.26
CA HIS A 65 7.85 -2.67 12.86
C HIS A 65 8.67 -1.98 11.78
N ILE A 66 8.64 -0.64 11.79
CA ILE A 66 9.51 0.15 10.93
C ILE A 66 10.78 0.45 11.71
N SER A 67 11.89 -0.04 11.18
CA SER A 67 13.18 0.21 11.80
C SER A 67 13.67 1.63 11.53
N TRP A 68 14.47 2.16 12.43
CA TRP A 68 15.17 3.42 12.22
C TRP A 68 16.04 3.40 10.95
N GLY A 69 16.57 2.23 10.58
CA GLY A 69 17.34 2.03 9.35
C GLY A 69 16.56 2.32 8.07
N VAL A 70 15.23 2.30 8.11
CA VAL A 70 14.36 2.67 6.98
C VAL A 70 13.95 4.13 7.05
N LEU A 71 13.47 4.58 8.20
CA LEU A 71 12.89 5.92 8.35
C LEU A 71 13.95 7.04 8.30
N TYR A 72 15.12 6.84 8.88
CA TYR A 72 16.18 7.86 8.89
C TYR A 72 16.72 8.21 7.50
N PRO A 73 17.09 7.24 6.66
CA PRO A 73 17.51 7.54 5.30
C PRO A 73 16.43 8.26 4.49
N LEU A 74 15.16 7.92 4.72
CA LEU A 74 14.02 8.58 4.08
C LEU A 74 13.94 10.06 4.52
N ILE A 75 13.92 10.36 5.81
CA ILE A 75 13.85 11.74 6.32
C ILE A 75 15.01 12.57 5.76
N ARG A 76 16.24 12.03 5.75
CA ARG A 76 17.41 12.73 5.16
C ARG A 76 17.27 12.96 3.66
N ARG A 77 16.65 12.02 2.94
CA ARG A 77 16.37 12.19 1.53
C ARG A 77 15.37 13.32 1.31
N LEU A 78 14.26 13.32 2.04
CA LEU A 78 13.23 14.35 1.95
C LEU A 78 13.76 15.75 2.31
N GLU A 79 14.65 15.84 3.31
CA GLU A 79 15.33 17.08 3.69
C GLU A 79 16.26 17.55 2.57
N ARG A 80 17.09 16.67 1.99
CA ARG A 80 18.00 17.00 0.89
C ARG A 80 17.24 17.40 -0.38
N GLU A 81 16.10 16.80 -0.66
CA GLU A 81 15.24 17.09 -1.82
C GLU A 81 14.38 18.35 -1.57
N GLY A 82 14.43 18.94 -0.37
CA GLY A 82 13.73 20.17 -0.04
C GLY A 82 12.23 20.01 0.19
N PHE A 83 11.75 18.78 0.39
CA PHE A 83 10.33 18.53 0.71
C PHE A 83 10.01 18.82 2.18
N ILE A 84 10.99 18.67 3.07
CA ILE A 84 10.89 19.01 4.48
C ILE A 84 12.11 19.82 4.92
N VAL A 85 11.95 20.59 6.00
CA VAL A 85 13.05 21.33 6.61
C VAL A 85 12.98 21.21 8.13
N PRO A 86 14.10 21.32 8.85
CA PRO A 86 14.08 21.45 10.31
C PRO A 86 13.24 22.64 10.75
N ASP A 87 12.48 22.49 11.84
CA ASP A 87 11.74 23.58 12.44
C ASP A 87 12.59 24.29 13.49
N GLU A 88 13.12 25.45 13.15
CA GLU A 88 14.03 26.26 13.98
C GLU A 88 13.37 26.78 15.27
N LYS A 89 12.03 26.81 15.35
CA LYS A 89 11.32 27.33 16.52
C LYS A 89 11.54 26.50 17.78
N THR A 90 11.99 25.26 17.64
CA THR A 90 12.16 24.33 18.76
C THR A 90 13.61 24.24 19.25
N ASP A 91 14.60 24.66 18.45
CA ASP A 91 16.02 24.59 18.80
C ASP A 91 16.52 25.78 19.65
N ALA A 92 15.73 26.81 19.88
CA ALA A 92 16.14 28.05 20.55
C ALA A 92 16.47 27.91 22.06
N GLY A 93 16.57 26.70 22.58
CA GLY A 93 16.76 26.53 24.03
C GLY A 93 17.62 25.37 24.54
N ARG A 94 18.30 24.58 23.69
CA ARG A 94 19.04 23.41 24.16
C ARG A 94 20.41 23.19 23.51
N SER A 95 21.39 23.21 24.40
CA SER A 95 22.82 22.95 24.21
C SER A 95 23.15 21.67 23.42
N GLU A 96 24.16 21.78 22.57
CA GLU A 96 24.71 20.76 21.68
C GLU A 96 25.26 19.54 22.43
N SER A 97 24.63 18.38 22.25
CA SER A 97 25.26 17.07 22.45
C SER A 97 25.13 16.23 21.19
N ILE A 98 26.26 15.92 20.59
CA ILE A 98 26.42 15.49 19.19
C ILE A 98 25.87 14.09 18.85
N GLN A 99 25.53 13.22 19.81
CA GLN A 99 25.15 11.81 19.54
C GLN A 99 23.67 11.46 19.77
N GLY A 100 22.86 12.37 20.30
CA GLY A 100 21.40 12.16 20.50
C GLY A 100 20.51 13.07 19.66
N ASN A 101 21.08 13.94 18.83
CA ASN A 101 20.42 15.13 18.30
C ASN A 101 19.46 14.87 17.12
N GLN A 102 19.66 13.80 16.33
CA GLN A 102 18.81 13.54 15.17
C GLN A 102 17.41 13.02 15.53
N GLN A 103 17.25 12.32 16.67
CA GLN A 103 15.95 11.88 17.17
C GLN A 103 15.10 13.01 17.75
N ARG A 104 15.71 14.16 18.02
CA ARG A 104 15.07 15.34 18.64
C ARG A 104 14.78 16.45 17.65
N LYS A 105 15.21 16.33 16.39
CA LYS A 105 14.86 17.29 15.35
C LYS A 105 13.36 17.21 15.02
N GLN A 106 12.73 18.36 15.07
CA GLN A 106 11.39 18.55 14.58
C GLN A 106 11.47 18.98 13.10
N TYR A 107 10.61 18.45 12.27
CA TYR A 107 10.54 18.75 10.85
C TYR A 107 9.20 19.37 10.51
N ARG A 108 9.19 20.27 9.53
CA ARG A 108 7.98 20.82 8.90
C ARG A 108 8.03 20.60 7.40
N ILE A 109 6.86 20.46 6.78
CA ILE A 109 6.74 20.34 5.34
C ILE A 109 6.97 21.70 4.66
N THR A 110 7.55 21.68 3.46
CA THR A 110 7.69 22.85 2.60
C THR A 110 6.54 22.90 1.58
N GLU A 111 6.39 24.01 0.88
CA GLU A 111 5.43 24.12 -0.22
C GLU A 111 5.69 23.07 -1.32
N THR A 112 6.95 22.78 -1.63
CA THR A 112 7.33 21.71 -2.57
C THR A 112 6.95 20.34 -2.02
N GLY A 113 7.11 20.11 -0.71
CA GLY A 113 6.65 18.91 -0.03
C GLY A 113 5.14 18.73 -0.09
N GLN A 114 4.36 19.78 0.12
CA GLN A 114 2.90 19.75 0.01
C GLN A 114 2.44 19.37 -1.39
N ARG A 115 3.07 19.93 -2.43
CA ARG A 115 2.78 19.55 -3.82
C ARG A 115 3.14 18.08 -4.10
N ARG A 116 4.26 17.61 -3.56
CA ARG A 116 4.67 16.21 -3.66
C ARG A 116 3.69 15.28 -2.94
N PHE A 117 3.24 15.65 -1.75
CA PHE A 117 2.22 14.94 -0.99
C PHE A 117 0.94 14.77 -1.81
N LEU A 118 0.39 15.86 -2.34
CA LEU A 118 -0.84 15.81 -3.14
C LEU A 118 -0.66 14.95 -4.40
N ALA A 119 0.49 15.03 -5.06
CA ALA A 119 0.78 14.18 -6.21
C ALA A 119 0.74 12.68 -5.84
N LEU A 120 1.35 12.29 -4.70
CA LEU A 120 1.33 10.91 -4.21
C LEU A 120 -0.07 10.46 -3.76
N MET A 121 -0.85 11.35 -3.15
CA MET A 121 -2.24 11.07 -2.76
C MET A 121 -3.12 10.75 -3.96
N LEU A 122 -2.94 11.48 -5.06
CA LEU A 122 -3.76 11.36 -6.27
C LEU A 122 -3.23 10.33 -7.27
N GLU A 123 -2.04 9.78 -7.03
CA GLU A 123 -1.50 8.72 -7.88
C GLU A 123 -2.36 7.46 -7.77
N THR A 124 -2.99 7.09 -8.88
CA THR A 124 -3.75 5.85 -9.07
C THR A 124 -2.94 4.92 -9.97
N GLY A 125 -1.95 4.24 -9.38
CA GLY A 125 -1.14 3.26 -10.09
C GLY A 125 -1.84 1.90 -10.21
N ASP A 126 -1.10 0.92 -10.75
CA ASP A 126 -1.55 -0.46 -10.84
C ASP A 126 -1.83 -1.05 -9.45
N TYR A 127 -2.82 -1.93 -9.38
CA TYR A 127 -3.12 -2.68 -8.15
C TYR A 127 -1.99 -3.64 -7.82
N THR A 128 -1.51 -3.54 -6.59
CA THR A 128 -0.39 -4.33 -6.08
C THR A 128 -0.77 -4.99 -4.75
N ALA A 129 0.00 -5.99 -4.34
CA ALA A 129 -0.28 -6.71 -3.09
C ALA A 129 -0.20 -5.84 -1.83
N ASP A 130 0.53 -4.73 -1.88
CA ASP A 130 0.69 -3.74 -0.81
C ASP A 130 -0.29 -2.55 -0.93
N TYR A 131 -1.21 -2.59 -1.91
CA TYR A 131 -2.20 -1.53 -2.12
C TYR A 131 -3.12 -1.28 -0.91
N PRO A 132 -3.59 -2.31 -0.15
CA PRO A 132 -4.37 -2.07 1.06
C PRO A 132 -3.61 -1.26 2.13
N GLU A 133 -2.30 -1.48 2.28
CA GLU A 133 -1.48 -0.69 3.21
C GLU A 133 -1.32 0.76 2.73
N LEU A 134 -1.11 0.96 1.43
CA LEU A 134 -1.09 2.29 0.82
C LEU A 134 -2.42 3.00 1.00
N PHE A 135 -3.54 2.29 0.82
CA PHE A 135 -4.87 2.86 1.03
C PHE A 135 -5.08 3.31 2.48
N LEU A 136 -4.63 2.56 3.48
CA LEU A 136 -4.71 2.98 4.89
C LEU A 136 -3.99 4.31 5.13
N ILE A 137 -2.82 4.50 4.54
CA ILE A 137 -2.08 5.77 4.64
C ILE A 137 -2.83 6.90 3.94
N LYS A 138 -3.37 6.65 2.75
CA LYS A 138 -4.19 7.63 2.03
C LYS A 138 -5.48 7.96 2.79
N LEU A 139 -6.10 6.96 3.40
CA LEU A 139 -7.31 7.14 4.20
C LEU A 139 -7.05 7.99 5.45
N ASN A 140 -5.91 7.81 6.12
CA ASN A 140 -5.48 8.61 7.27
C ASN A 140 -5.32 10.11 6.92
N ASN A 141 -5.06 10.40 5.66
CA ASN A 141 -4.80 11.75 5.15
C ASN A 141 -5.93 12.26 4.22
N LEU A 142 -7.11 11.66 4.30
CA LEU A 142 -8.21 11.92 3.37
C LEU A 142 -8.72 13.37 3.44
N ASP A 143 -8.68 13.98 4.60
CA ASP A 143 -9.13 15.34 4.89
C ASP A 143 -8.27 16.44 4.22
N HIS A 144 -7.05 16.13 3.80
CA HIS A 144 -6.24 17.04 2.99
C HIS A 144 -6.65 17.10 1.50
N LEU A 145 -7.60 16.27 1.09
CA LEU A 145 -8.11 16.23 -0.27
C LEU A 145 -9.43 16.97 -0.41
N THR A 146 -9.68 17.52 -1.60
CA THR A 146 -10.99 18.04 -1.93
C THR A 146 -12.03 16.92 -1.93
N HIS A 147 -13.28 17.25 -1.75
CA HIS A 147 -14.38 16.29 -1.75
C HIS A 147 -14.38 15.36 -2.99
N GLU A 148 -14.15 15.94 -4.17
CA GLU A 148 -14.09 15.17 -5.41
C GLU A 148 -12.89 14.21 -5.44
N GLN A 149 -11.73 14.66 -4.94
CA GLN A 149 -10.54 13.83 -4.86
C GLN A 149 -10.71 12.68 -3.85
N GLN A 150 -11.40 12.92 -2.74
CA GLN A 150 -11.75 11.87 -1.77
C GLN A 150 -12.61 10.80 -2.42
N LEU A 151 -13.61 11.18 -3.19
CA LEU A 151 -14.47 10.24 -3.92
C LEU A 151 -13.67 9.40 -4.92
N VAL A 152 -12.79 10.02 -5.72
CA VAL A 152 -11.93 9.31 -6.67
C VAL A 152 -11.08 8.25 -5.98
N LEU A 153 -10.47 8.60 -4.84
CA LEU A 153 -9.65 7.66 -4.07
C LEU A 153 -10.47 6.47 -3.53
N LEU A 154 -11.66 6.74 -3.00
CA LEU A 154 -12.54 5.70 -2.46
C LEU A 154 -13.08 4.79 -3.57
N TRP A 155 -13.45 5.35 -4.72
CA TRP A 155 -13.87 4.57 -5.89
C TRP A 155 -12.75 3.67 -6.40
N HIS A 156 -11.53 4.16 -6.49
CA HIS A 156 -10.37 3.38 -6.92
C HIS A 156 -10.09 2.19 -5.96
N TYR A 157 -10.20 2.40 -4.64
CA TYR A 157 -10.07 1.29 -3.69
C TYR A 157 -11.22 0.28 -3.80
N ARG A 158 -12.44 0.76 -4.02
CA ARG A 158 -13.59 -0.12 -4.24
C ARG A 158 -13.40 -1.01 -5.47
N GLU A 159 -12.87 -0.45 -6.55
CA GLU A 159 -12.54 -1.25 -7.75
C GLU A 159 -11.49 -2.33 -7.45
N TYR A 160 -10.43 -1.99 -6.74
CA TYR A 160 -9.44 -2.96 -6.27
C TYR A 160 -10.11 -4.15 -5.55
N LEU A 161 -10.98 -3.86 -4.59
CA LEU A 161 -11.71 -4.89 -3.83
C LEU A 161 -12.63 -5.73 -4.72
N GLN A 162 -13.26 -5.13 -5.72
CA GLN A 162 -14.10 -5.85 -6.69
C GLN A 162 -13.28 -6.81 -7.58
N VAL A 163 -12.09 -6.40 -7.99
CA VAL A 163 -11.17 -7.28 -8.74
C VAL A 163 -10.75 -8.47 -7.88
N GLU A 164 -10.34 -8.25 -6.62
CA GLU A 164 -10.00 -9.33 -5.69
C GLU A 164 -11.17 -10.28 -5.44
N LYS A 165 -12.36 -9.73 -5.19
CA LYS A 165 -13.59 -10.51 -4.99
C LYS A 165 -13.88 -11.39 -6.20
N LYS A 166 -13.85 -10.81 -7.39
CA LYS A 166 -14.10 -11.52 -8.65
C LYS A 166 -13.11 -12.68 -8.85
N TYR A 167 -11.81 -12.43 -8.62
CA TYR A 167 -10.78 -13.47 -8.71
C TYR A 167 -11.06 -14.67 -7.80
N LEU A 168 -11.44 -14.41 -6.54
CA LEU A 168 -11.77 -15.48 -5.59
C LEU A 168 -13.04 -16.23 -5.98
N GLN A 169 -14.07 -15.54 -6.49
CA GLN A 169 -15.32 -16.14 -6.92
C GLN A 169 -15.11 -17.00 -8.19
N GLU A 170 -14.27 -16.57 -9.12
CA GLU A 170 -13.89 -17.36 -10.29
C GLU A 170 -13.14 -18.62 -9.86
N GLY A 171 -12.14 -18.51 -9.01
CA GLY A 171 -11.43 -19.66 -8.44
C GLY A 171 -12.36 -20.65 -7.72
N GLN A 172 -13.38 -20.17 -7.01
CA GLN A 172 -14.38 -21.00 -6.37
C GLN A 172 -15.24 -21.78 -7.38
N ARG A 173 -15.65 -21.12 -8.46
CA ARG A 173 -16.39 -21.77 -9.56
C ARG A 173 -15.56 -22.83 -10.24
N ASP A 174 -14.31 -22.53 -10.62
CA ASP A 174 -13.40 -23.45 -11.27
C ASP A 174 -13.20 -24.76 -10.48
N ILE A 175 -13.17 -24.65 -9.16
CA ILE A 175 -13.10 -25.83 -8.27
C ILE A 175 -14.43 -26.58 -8.28
N SER A 176 -15.56 -25.89 -8.21
CA SER A 176 -16.89 -26.49 -8.18
C SER A 176 -17.22 -27.20 -9.49
N ASP A 177 -16.85 -26.62 -10.62
CA ASP A 177 -17.11 -27.14 -11.97
C ASP A 177 -16.08 -28.19 -12.41
N GLY A 178 -15.07 -28.47 -11.55
CA GLY A 178 -14.04 -29.47 -11.83
C GLY A 178 -12.98 -29.00 -12.85
N THR A 179 -13.01 -27.75 -13.30
CA THR A 179 -12.01 -27.16 -14.21
C THR A 179 -10.65 -27.10 -13.53
N ARG A 180 -10.65 -26.85 -12.22
CA ARG A 180 -9.45 -26.90 -11.38
C ARG A 180 -9.53 -28.10 -10.46
N PHE A 181 -8.64 -29.08 -10.66
CA PHE A 181 -8.60 -30.26 -9.82
C PHE A 181 -8.05 -29.92 -8.42
N ILE A 182 -8.85 -30.26 -7.39
CA ILE A 182 -8.43 -30.28 -5.99
C ILE A 182 -8.91 -31.60 -5.40
N PRO A 183 -8.05 -32.36 -4.68
CA PRO A 183 -8.45 -33.59 -3.99
C PRO A 183 -9.67 -33.34 -3.09
N GLU A 184 -10.56 -34.32 -3.00
CA GLU A 184 -11.85 -34.16 -2.29
C GLU A 184 -11.68 -33.87 -0.81
N ASP A 185 -10.69 -34.50 -0.17
CA ASP A 185 -10.31 -34.29 1.22
C ASP A 185 -9.78 -32.87 1.52
N GLN A 186 -9.31 -32.14 0.50
CA GLN A 186 -8.79 -30.79 0.62
C GLN A 186 -9.80 -29.70 0.22
N ARG A 187 -10.86 -30.04 -0.49
CA ARG A 187 -11.85 -29.07 -1.01
C ARG A 187 -12.49 -28.21 0.09
N ALA A 188 -12.90 -28.85 1.19
CA ALA A 188 -13.50 -28.15 2.31
C ALA A 188 -12.60 -27.02 2.85
N HIS A 189 -11.34 -27.31 3.08
CA HIS A 189 -10.38 -26.32 3.60
C HIS A 189 -10.11 -25.19 2.62
N VAL A 190 -10.06 -25.50 1.31
CA VAL A 190 -9.90 -24.47 0.27
C VAL A 190 -11.12 -23.54 0.24
N PHE A 191 -12.33 -24.08 0.32
CA PHE A 191 -13.54 -23.27 0.39
C PHE A 191 -13.62 -22.44 1.66
N ASP A 192 -13.17 -22.95 2.81
CA ASP A 192 -13.08 -22.18 4.05
C ASP A 192 -12.16 -20.96 3.88
N VAL A 193 -10.99 -21.15 3.28
CA VAL A 193 -10.06 -20.04 2.98
C VAL A 193 -10.69 -19.00 2.04
N ILE A 194 -11.33 -19.45 0.96
CA ILE A 194 -12.00 -18.54 0.03
C ILE A 194 -13.13 -17.78 0.72
N SER A 195 -13.97 -18.47 1.48
CA SER A 195 -15.10 -17.89 2.23
C SER A 195 -14.62 -16.86 3.25
N PHE A 196 -13.56 -17.17 3.99
CA PHE A 196 -12.95 -16.24 4.95
C PHE A 196 -12.48 -14.96 4.27
N ARG A 197 -11.73 -15.08 3.15
CA ARG A 197 -11.26 -13.93 2.39
C ARG A 197 -12.40 -13.11 1.79
N LEU A 198 -13.41 -13.76 1.20
CA LEU A 198 -14.57 -13.09 0.64
C LEU A 198 -15.35 -12.30 1.69
N SER A 199 -15.49 -12.83 2.92
CA SER A 199 -16.14 -12.14 4.02
C SER A 199 -15.41 -10.86 4.42
N GLY A 200 -14.07 -10.89 4.48
CA GLY A 200 -13.25 -9.71 4.75
C GLY A 200 -13.40 -8.65 3.65
N ILE A 201 -13.24 -9.05 2.40
CA ILE A 201 -13.38 -8.15 1.24
C ILE A 201 -14.78 -7.52 1.19
N GLN A 202 -15.83 -8.30 1.48
CA GLN A 202 -17.19 -7.77 1.49
C GLN A 202 -17.38 -6.71 2.58
N ALA A 203 -16.84 -6.93 3.77
CA ALA A 203 -16.89 -5.94 4.85
C ALA A 203 -16.21 -4.63 4.48
N GLU A 204 -15.07 -4.70 3.80
CA GLU A 204 -14.37 -3.50 3.29
C GLU A 204 -15.15 -2.80 2.19
N ILE A 205 -15.73 -3.53 1.22
CA ILE A 205 -16.61 -2.96 0.18
C ILE A 205 -17.78 -2.21 0.81
N ASP A 206 -18.44 -2.81 1.81
CA ASP A 206 -19.58 -2.21 2.48
C ASP A 206 -19.17 -0.95 3.26
N TRP A 207 -17.99 -0.95 3.87
CA TRP A 207 -17.47 0.22 4.57
C TRP A 207 -17.20 1.36 3.58
N VAL A 208 -16.51 1.07 2.46
CA VAL A 208 -16.20 2.07 1.43
C VAL A 208 -17.48 2.64 0.81
N ALA A 209 -18.45 1.78 0.53
CA ALA A 209 -19.74 2.21 -0.02
C ALA A 209 -20.47 3.19 0.92
N ARG A 210 -20.50 2.91 2.23
CA ARG A 210 -21.07 3.83 3.22
C ARG A 210 -20.31 5.15 3.29
N LYS A 211 -18.98 5.12 3.20
CA LYS A 211 -18.16 6.35 3.22
C LYS A 211 -18.42 7.22 1.98
N ILE A 212 -18.53 6.59 0.80
CA ILE A 212 -18.87 7.27 -0.46
C ILE A 212 -20.26 7.91 -0.33
N ALA A 213 -21.29 7.15 0.06
CA ALA A 213 -22.66 7.65 0.18
C ALA A 213 -22.76 8.84 1.15
N ARG A 214 -22.01 8.79 2.26
CA ARG A 214 -21.94 9.93 3.19
C ARG A 214 -21.34 11.16 2.54
N LEU A 215 -20.22 11.02 1.84
CA LEU A 215 -19.58 12.14 1.13
C LEU A 215 -20.50 12.71 0.05
N GLU A 216 -21.22 11.90 -0.70
CA GLU A 216 -22.16 12.35 -1.72
C GLU A 216 -23.33 13.14 -1.12
N SER A 217 -23.78 12.77 0.09
CA SER A 217 -24.86 13.50 0.79
C SER A 217 -24.42 14.83 1.42
N GLU A 218 -23.13 15.00 1.71
CA GLU A 218 -22.59 16.26 2.28
C GLU A 218 -22.40 17.36 1.20
N LYS A 219 -22.60 17.02 -0.08
CA LYS A 219 -22.48 17.96 -1.22
C LYS A 219 -23.81 18.69 -1.54
N GLU A 220 -24.95 18.23 -0.98
CA GLU A 220 -26.25 18.87 -1.09
C GLU A 220 -26.45 19.91 0.03
#